data_8f9cf36cd8e66fa903f87a86df26eeed
#
_entry.id   8f9cf36cd8e66fa903f87a86df26eeed
#
_cell.length_a   1.000
_cell.length_b   1.000
_cell.length_c   1.000
_cell.angle_alpha   90.00
_cell.angle_beta   90.00
_cell.angle_gamma   90.00
#
_symmetry.space_group_name_H-M   'P 1'
#
loop_
_entity.id
_entity.type
_entity.pdbx_description
1 polymer ?
#
loop_
_entity_poly.entity_id
_entity_poly.type
_entity_poly.pdbx_seq_one_letter_code
_entity_poly.pdbx_strand_id
1 'polypeptide(L)'
;MEDQQSASGDLTQKSVANGESTDTASAATEGHRGEIDAAGEPDERGAAVADSQADEDDSAATAARGGKTRARRSRGRRLAITVGVAAALFVGSAAFAGATVEPYLSERAVVATKLMVARTAANAITTLWTYTPENMDTLADRAANCLSGDFAAQYRRFVDQIAAANKQAKITNDTEVTGAAVESLSGRDAVAIVYTNTTTTSPVTKNIPALKYLSYRLFMKRYDARWLVTRMTTITSLDLTPQV
;
A
#
# COMPACT_ATOMS: atom_id res chain seq x y z
N MET A 1 -13.55 -44.14 -20.64
CA MET A 1 -14.12 -42.79 -20.86
C MET A 1 -13.79 -42.03 -19.59
N GLU A 2 -12.54 -41.65 -19.51
CA GLU A 2 -11.94 -41.13 -18.28
C GLU A 2 -11.43 -39.73 -18.51
N ASP A 3 -11.75 -38.87 -17.54
CA ASP A 3 -11.04 -37.67 -17.14
C ASP A 3 -10.68 -36.59 -18.18
N GLN A 4 -11.67 -35.78 -18.52
CA GLN A 4 -11.42 -34.38 -18.88
C GLN A 4 -12.05 -33.43 -17.88
N GLN A 5 -11.63 -33.54 -16.65
CA GLN A 5 -11.94 -32.58 -15.62
C GLN A 5 -10.66 -31.89 -15.21
N SER A 6 -10.65 -30.56 -15.35
CA SER A 6 -9.66 -29.66 -14.75
C SER A 6 -8.58 -29.06 -15.64
N ALA A 7 -8.98 -28.35 -16.69
CA ALA A 7 -8.02 -27.41 -17.32
C ALA A 7 -8.03 -25.99 -16.71
N SER A 8 -9.02 -25.67 -15.88
CA SER A 8 -9.19 -24.33 -15.31
C SER A 8 -8.52 -24.10 -13.95
N GLY A 9 -8.04 -25.18 -13.32
CA GLY A 9 -7.45 -25.10 -11.97
C GLY A 9 -5.92 -25.18 -11.89
N ASP A 10 -5.24 -25.49 -12.97
CA ASP A 10 -3.87 -25.98 -12.93
C ASP A 10 -2.76 -24.93 -13.07
N LEU A 11 -3.08 -23.68 -13.36
CA LEU A 11 -2.05 -22.61 -13.37
C LEU A 11 -1.34 -22.41 -12.04
N THR A 12 -1.99 -22.83 -10.95
CA THR A 12 -1.46 -22.61 -9.61
C THR A 12 -0.68 -23.79 -9.05
N GLN A 13 -0.99 -25.02 -9.49
CA GLN A 13 -0.27 -26.22 -9.04
C GLN A 13 1.11 -26.38 -9.69
N LYS A 14 1.27 -25.99 -10.95
CA LYS A 14 2.53 -26.15 -11.67
C LYS A 14 3.59 -25.10 -11.28
N SER A 15 3.19 -23.97 -10.69
CA SER A 15 4.13 -22.96 -10.19
C SER A 15 4.71 -23.29 -8.80
N VAL A 16 4.11 -24.22 -8.07
CA VAL A 16 4.57 -24.63 -6.73
C VAL A 16 5.56 -25.79 -6.80
N ALA A 17 5.59 -26.56 -7.91
CA ALA A 17 6.45 -27.73 -8.05
C ALA A 17 7.89 -27.43 -8.45
N ASN A 18 8.27 -26.19 -8.71
CA ASN A 18 9.63 -25.84 -9.16
C ASN A 18 10.44 -25.03 -8.13
N GLY A 19 10.09 -25.13 -6.86
CA GLY A 19 10.76 -24.45 -5.75
C GLY A 19 11.18 -25.38 -4.62
N GLU A 20 11.47 -26.66 -4.91
CA GLU A 20 12.01 -27.58 -3.92
C GLU A 20 13.45 -27.94 -4.30
N SER A 21 14.32 -27.51 -3.49
CA SER A 21 15.60 -28.05 -3.02
C SER A 21 16.51 -26.92 -2.58
N THR A 22 16.67 -26.67 -1.33
CA THR A 22 17.78 -27.21 -0.55
C THR A 22 17.51 -26.99 0.93
N ASP A 23 17.40 -28.12 1.54
CA ASP A 23 17.56 -28.42 2.94
C ASP A 23 18.94 -27.95 3.43
N THR A 24 19.02 -27.32 4.59
CA THR A 24 20.05 -27.69 5.58
C THR A 24 19.60 -27.22 6.96
N ALA A 25 19.50 -28.21 7.81
CA ALA A 25 19.30 -28.18 9.22
C ALA A 25 20.31 -27.31 10.00
N SER A 26 19.95 -26.77 11.13
CA SER A 26 20.53 -27.12 12.42
C SER A 26 20.13 -26.16 13.54
N ALA A 27 19.58 -26.80 14.57
CA ALA A 27 19.83 -26.66 15.99
C ALA A 27 19.56 -25.32 16.70
N ALA A 28 18.54 -25.36 17.50
CA ALA A 28 18.47 -25.22 18.95
C ALA A 28 19.59 -24.41 19.64
N THR A 29 19.21 -23.42 20.43
CA THR A 29 19.58 -23.33 21.84
C THR A 29 18.84 -22.18 22.51
N GLU A 30 18.07 -22.57 23.50
CA GLU A 30 17.75 -21.98 24.78
C GLU A 30 18.20 -20.57 25.14
N GLY A 31 17.22 -19.80 25.61
CA GLY A 31 17.26 -19.28 26.97
C GLY A 31 18.09 -18.03 27.24
N HIS A 32 17.44 -16.93 27.45
CA HIS A 32 17.68 -16.22 28.70
C HIS A 32 16.57 -15.20 29.01
N ARG A 33 16.04 -15.41 30.15
CA ARG A 33 15.12 -14.60 30.93
C ARG A 33 15.92 -13.51 31.64
N GLY A 34 15.41 -12.30 31.69
CA GLY A 34 15.90 -11.20 32.48
C GLY A 34 15.05 -9.98 32.09
N GLU A 35 14.09 -9.67 32.68
CA GLU A 35 13.68 -9.13 33.98
C GLU A 35 14.41 -7.90 34.44
N ILE A 36 13.57 -6.85 34.64
CA ILE A 36 13.73 -5.64 35.49
C ILE A 36 14.89 -4.68 35.13
N ASP A 37 14.77 -3.37 35.16
CA ASP A 37 14.11 -2.46 36.10
C ASP A 37 14.27 -1.03 35.57
N ALA A 38 13.25 -0.23 35.78
CA ALA A 38 13.20 1.05 36.46
C ALA A 38 14.13 2.21 36.04
N ALA A 39 13.42 3.28 35.70
CA ALA A 39 13.62 4.64 36.21
C ALA A 39 14.97 5.35 35.98
N GLY A 40 14.85 6.52 35.38
CA GLY A 40 15.92 7.51 35.39
C GLY A 40 15.53 8.77 34.62
N GLU A 41 14.69 9.59 35.18
CA GLU A 41 14.65 11.04 34.96
C GLU A 41 15.81 11.70 35.72
N PRO A 42 15.98 13.03 35.59
CA PRO A 42 16.61 13.82 34.54
C PRO A 42 17.89 14.45 35.08
N ASP A 43 18.74 14.97 34.28
CA ASP A 43 19.73 15.93 34.79
C ASP A 43 19.83 17.16 33.84
N GLU A 44 19.31 18.22 34.35
CA GLU A 44 19.72 19.58 34.01
C GLU A 44 21.22 19.72 34.25
N ARG A 45 21.90 20.43 33.41
CA ARG A 45 22.91 21.46 33.68
C ARG A 45 23.90 21.59 32.54
N GLY A 46 24.05 22.79 32.12
CA GLY A 46 25.13 23.19 31.23
C GLY A 46 25.01 24.66 30.82
N ALA A 47 24.98 25.50 31.79
CA ALA A 47 25.23 26.93 31.61
C ALA A 47 26.65 27.13 31.06
N ALA A 48 26.81 27.94 30.04
CA ALA A 48 28.06 28.61 29.75
C ALA A 48 27.80 30.09 29.62
N VAL A 49 28.15 30.74 30.64
CA VAL A 49 28.37 32.16 30.83
C VAL A 49 29.60 32.54 30.02
N ALA A 50 29.54 33.57 29.24
CA ALA A 50 30.70 34.34 28.82
C ALA A 50 30.40 35.80 29.08
N ASP A 51 30.98 36.20 30.13
CA ASP A 51 31.26 37.50 30.64
C ASP A 51 32.21 38.25 29.69
N SER A 52 31.98 39.54 29.51
CA SER A 52 33.00 40.51 29.17
C SER A 52 32.56 41.86 29.66
N GLN A 53 33.26 42.19 30.71
CA GLN A 53 33.32 43.47 31.42
C GLN A 53 33.91 44.60 30.58
N ALA A 54 33.45 45.76 31.02
CA ALA A 54 34.16 47.03 31.27
C ALA A 54 34.50 47.89 30.07
N ASP A 55 34.04 49.11 30.11
CA ASP A 55 34.82 50.25 30.63
C ASP A 55 33.91 51.42 31.01
N GLU A 56 34.15 51.91 32.20
CA GLU A 56 33.76 53.20 32.71
C GLU A 56 34.66 54.25 32.08
N ASP A 57 34.11 55.39 31.71
CA ASP A 57 34.69 56.72 32.12
C ASP A 57 33.72 57.85 31.78
N ASP A 58 33.35 58.49 32.72
CA ASP A 58 33.47 59.85 33.27
C ASP A 58 33.06 61.04 32.34
N SER A 59 32.46 61.92 33.04
CA SER A 59 32.39 63.36 32.99
C SER A 59 31.01 64.00 32.70
N ALA A 60 30.55 64.38 33.80
CA ALA A 60 29.97 65.70 34.17
C ALA A 60 29.32 66.63 33.17
N ALA A 61 28.19 67.08 33.65
CA ALA A 61 27.62 68.42 33.50
C ALA A 61 26.97 68.80 32.16
N THR A 62 25.69 68.94 32.17
CA THR A 62 24.98 70.23 32.20
C THR A 62 23.48 70.04 32.15
N ALA A 63 22.85 70.72 33.01
CA ALA A 63 21.42 70.76 33.23
C ALA A 63 20.60 71.33 32.08
N ALA A 64 19.35 70.97 32.08
CA ALA A 64 18.17 71.69 31.57
C ALA A 64 17.66 71.41 30.17
N ARG A 65 16.42 71.11 30.17
CA ARG A 65 15.39 71.19 29.11
C ARG A 65 15.12 69.94 28.28
N GLY A 66 13.99 69.34 28.59
CA GLY A 66 13.31 68.55 27.59
C GLY A 66 12.44 67.41 28.10
N GLY A 67 11.50 67.64 28.97
CA GLY A 67 10.57 66.64 29.48
C GLY A 67 9.48 66.16 28.53
N LYS A 68 9.74 66.06 27.21
CA LYS A 68 8.69 65.57 26.26
C LYS A 68 9.12 64.41 25.34
N THR A 69 10.36 64.00 25.36
CA THR A 69 10.83 62.94 24.42
C THR A 69 10.82 61.52 25.02
N ARG A 70 10.72 61.38 26.34
CA ARG A 70 10.77 60.06 27.03
C ARG A 70 9.46 59.25 26.91
N ALA A 71 8.30 59.94 26.85
CA ALA A 71 7.01 59.27 26.72
C ALA A 71 6.74 58.71 25.30
N ARG A 72 7.33 59.33 24.27
CA ARG A 72 7.20 58.92 22.88
C ARG A 72 8.03 57.68 22.55
N ARG A 73 9.21 57.56 23.19
CA ARG A 73 10.14 56.44 23.00
C ARG A 73 9.62 55.16 23.69
N SER A 74 8.91 55.27 24.81
CA SER A 74 8.30 54.11 25.51
C SER A 74 7.09 53.56 24.76
N ARG A 75 6.31 54.38 24.09
CA ARG A 75 5.17 53.96 23.27
C ARG A 75 5.63 53.20 22.02
N GLY A 76 6.69 53.66 21.33
CA GLY A 76 7.23 52.97 20.18
C GLY A 76 7.83 51.60 20.56
N ARG A 77 8.52 51.50 21.69
CA ARG A 77 9.08 50.24 22.17
C ARG A 77 8.00 49.22 22.55
N ARG A 78 6.93 49.66 23.19
CA ARG A 78 5.77 48.78 23.52
C ARG A 78 5.07 48.31 22.25
N LEU A 79 4.86 49.17 21.28
CA LEU A 79 4.29 48.81 19.98
C LEU A 79 5.17 47.86 19.18
N ALA A 80 6.47 48.03 19.19
CA ALA A 80 7.42 47.09 18.59
C ALA A 80 7.39 45.72 19.26
N ILE A 81 7.27 45.68 20.59
CA ILE A 81 7.17 44.42 21.35
C ILE A 81 5.84 43.70 21.02
N THR A 82 4.72 44.43 20.98
CA THR A 82 3.42 43.82 20.65
C THR A 82 3.37 43.30 19.23
N VAL A 83 3.93 44.01 18.27
CA VAL A 83 4.05 43.54 16.86
C VAL A 83 4.95 42.33 16.77
N GLY A 84 6.09 42.33 17.48
CA GLY A 84 7.00 41.17 17.53
C GLY A 84 6.35 39.93 18.13
N VAL A 85 5.61 40.06 19.24
CA VAL A 85 4.87 38.96 19.87
C VAL A 85 3.75 38.46 18.95
N ALA A 86 2.99 39.36 18.32
CA ALA A 86 1.94 38.99 17.38
C ALA A 86 2.50 38.23 16.17
N ALA A 87 3.63 38.69 15.62
CA ALA A 87 4.31 38.00 14.52
C ALA A 87 4.83 36.62 14.93
N ALA A 88 5.43 36.49 16.13
CA ALA A 88 5.89 35.22 16.66
C ALA A 88 4.73 34.23 16.89
N LEU A 89 3.61 34.69 17.43
CA LEU A 89 2.40 33.87 17.61
C LEU A 89 1.80 33.44 16.25
N PHE A 90 1.80 34.32 15.28
CA PHE A 90 1.30 34.00 13.93
C PHE A 90 2.17 32.94 13.25
N VAL A 91 3.49 33.09 13.30
CA VAL A 91 4.44 32.11 12.74
C VAL A 91 4.36 30.79 13.51
N GLY A 92 4.28 30.85 14.83
CA GLY A 92 4.13 29.66 15.70
C GLY A 92 2.83 28.90 15.44
N SER A 93 1.71 29.60 15.24
CA SER A 93 0.42 28.99 14.93
C SER A 93 0.41 28.36 13.53
N ALA A 94 1.04 29.01 12.54
CA ALA A 94 1.17 28.48 11.19
C ALA A 94 2.04 27.21 11.16
N ALA A 95 3.15 27.19 11.88
CA ALA A 95 4.01 26.01 12.01
C ALA A 95 3.29 24.85 12.72
N PHE A 96 2.54 25.15 13.79
CA PHE A 96 1.75 24.14 14.51
C PHE A 96 0.64 23.56 13.62
N ALA A 97 -0.10 24.41 12.89
CA ALA A 97 -1.12 23.96 11.97
C ALA A 97 -0.54 23.07 10.86
N GLY A 98 0.64 23.44 10.31
CA GLY A 98 1.33 22.62 9.31
C GLY A 98 1.71 21.24 9.83
N ALA A 99 2.28 21.17 11.04
CA ALA A 99 2.70 19.91 11.66
C ALA A 99 1.54 18.95 11.98
N THR A 100 0.35 19.47 12.25
CA THR A 100 -0.85 18.64 12.54
C THR A 100 -1.57 18.15 11.30
N VAL A 101 -1.45 18.84 10.17
CA VAL A 101 -2.12 18.48 8.91
C VAL A 101 -1.33 17.45 8.10
N GLU A 102 -0.01 17.46 8.18
CA GLU A 102 0.86 16.55 7.40
C GLU A 102 0.54 15.05 7.62
N PRO A 103 0.44 14.51 8.86
CA PRO A 103 0.12 13.11 9.08
C PRO A 103 -1.26 12.73 8.53
N TYR A 104 -2.24 13.62 8.66
CA TYR A 104 -3.59 13.38 8.15
C TYR A 104 -3.63 13.25 6.61
N LEU A 105 -2.88 14.09 5.89
CA LEU A 105 -2.81 14.03 4.44
C LEU A 105 -2.05 12.78 3.96
N SER A 106 -1.00 12.39 4.67
CA SER A 106 -0.24 11.17 4.34
C SER A 106 -1.06 9.91 4.55
N GLU A 107 -1.82 9.81 5.64
CA GLU A 107 -2.73 8.69 5.89
C GLU A 107 -3.82 8.57 4.82
N ARG A 108 -4.45 9.69 4.45
CA ARG A 108 -5.44 9.71 3.35
C ARG A 108 -4.84 9.26 2.03
N ALA A 109 -3.62 9.66 1.71
CA ALA A 109 -2.93 9.23 0.49
C ALA A 109 -2.66 7.73 0.48
N VAL A 110 -2.27 7.15 1.62
CA VAL A 110 -2.08 5.69 1.79
C VAL A 110 -3.39 4.95 1.60
N VAL A 111 -4.49 5.40 2.22
CA VAL A 111 -5.82 4.80 2.07
C VAL A 111 -6.28 4.86 0.61
N ALA A 112 -6.15 6.01 -0.04
CA ALA A 112 -6.50 6.17 -1.46
C ALA A 112 -5.69 5.22 -2.35
N THR A 113 -4.40 5.05 -2.07
CA THR A 113 -3.54 4.11 -2.80
C THR A 113 -3.97 2.66 -2.56
N LYS A 114 -4.27 2.26 -1.33
CA LYS A 114 -4.79 0.91 -1.02
C LYS A 114 -6.10 0.63 -1.75
N LEU A 115 -7.03 1.57 -1.79
CA LEU A 115 -8.28 1.42 -2.54
C LEU A 115 -8.04 1.27 -4.05
N MET A 116 -7.10 2.03 -4.60
CA MET A 116 -6.71 1.90 -6.00
C MET A 116 -6.11 0.53 -6.29
N VAL A 117 -5.20 0.04 -5.45
CA VAL A 117 -4.59 -1.30 -5.57
C VAL A 117 -5.66 -2.38 -5.51
N ALA A 118 -6.57 -2.33 -4.52
CA ALA A 118 -7.64 -3.32 -4.36
C ALA A 118 -8.56 -3.35 -5.60
N ARG A 119 -8.97 -2.19 -6.11
CA ARG A 119 -9.78 -2.09 -7.35
C ARG A 119 -9.04 -2.65 -8.57
N THR A 120 -7.75 -2.33 -8.70
CA THR A 120 -6.94 -2.83 -9.80
C THR A 120 -6.77 -4.35 -9.71
N ALA A 121 -6.57 -4.89 -8.51
CA ALA A 121 -6.48 -6.33 -8.28
C ALA A 121 -7.80 -7.03 -8.63
N ALA A 122 -8.94 -6.49 -8.19
CA ALA A 122 -10.26 -7.01 -8.52
C ALA A 122 -10.51 -7.02 -10.03
N ASN A 123 -10.25 -5.91 -10.70
CA ASN A 123 -10.40 -5.79 -12.16
C ASN A 123 -9.47 -6.77 -12.91
N ALA A 124 -8.24 -6.96 -12.43
CA ALA A 124 -7.32 -7.93 -13.02
C ALA A 124 -7.91 -9.34 -12.95
N ILE A 125 -8.36 -9.79 -11.78
CA ILE A 125 -8.96 -11.12 -11.61
C ILE A 125 -10.19 -11.31 -12.51
N THR A 126 -11.12 -10.36 -12.51
CA THR A 126 -12.29 -10.43 -13.41
C THR A 126 -11.85 -10.53 -14.87
N THR A 127 -10.86 -9.75 -15.30
CA THR A 127 -10.35 -9.77 -16.67
C THR A 127 -9.71 -11.11 -17.03
N LEU A 128 -8.95 -11.72 -16.10
CA LEU A 128 -8.27 -12.97 -16.36
C LEU A 128 -9.22 -14.18 -16.43
N TRP A 129 -10.28 -14.17 -15.63
CA TRP A 129 -11.11 -15.34 -15.42
C TRP A 129 -12.54 -15.22 -15.97
N THR A 130 -12.90 -14.10 -16.62
CA THR A 130 -14.19 -13.95 -17.31
C THR A 130 -14.00 -14.02 -18.81
N TYR A 131 -14.50 -15.09 -19.42
CA TYR A 131 -14.42 -15.32 -20.86
C TYR A 131 -15.58 -16.17 -21.38
N THR A 132 -15.82 -16.05 -22.66
CA THR A 132 -16.75 -16.87 -23.45
C THR A 132 -16.00 -17.48 -24.63
N PRO A 133 -16.56 -18.50 -25.32
CA PRO A 133 -15.93 -19.07 -26.51
C PRO A 133 -15.62 -18.04 -27.60
N GLU A 134 -16.45 -16.99 -27.70
CA GLU A 134 -16.36 -15.95 -28.76
C GLU A 134 -15.21 -14.96 -28.44
N ASN A 135 -14.94 -14.68 -27.16
CA ASN A 135 -13.95 -13.67 -26.76
C ASN A 135 -12.63 -14.27 -26.25
N MET A 136 -12.49 -15.58 -26.32
CA MET A 136 -11.33 -16.32 -25.84
C MET A 136 -10.03 -15.90 -26.56
N ASP A 137 -10.08 -15.60 -27.85
CA ASP A 137 -8.92 -15.20 -28.65
C ASP A 137 -8.35 -13.85 -28.22
N THR A 138 -9.16 -12.97 -27.67
CA THR A 138 -8.72 -11.65 -27.19
C THR A 138 -8.37 -11.64 -25.70
N LEU A 139 -8.54 -12.75 -24.99
CA LEU A 139 -8.37 -12.83 -23.55
C LEU A 139 -6.94 -12.45 -23.11
N ALA A 140 -5.94 -12.99 -23.80
CA ALA A 140 -4.53 -12.70 -23.48
C ALA A 140 -4.18 -11.23 -23.71
N ASP A 141 -4.73 -10.59 -24.75
CA ASP A 141 -4.49 -9.17 -25.04
C ASP A 141 -5.18 -8.26 -24.02
N ARG A 142 -6.41 -8.62 -23.60
CA ARG A 142 -7.11 -7.91 -22.52
C ARG A 142 -6.34 -8.00 -21.21
N ALA A 143 -5.85 -9.21 -20.87
CA ALA A 143 -5.07 -9.47 -19.67
C ALA A 143 -3.74 -8.71 -19.64
N ALA A 144 -3.08 -8.54 -20.79
CA ALA A 144 -1.80 -7.84 -20.90
C ALA A 144 -1.86 -6.39 -20.37
N ASN A 145 -3.04 -5.78 -20.35
CA ASN A 145 -3.21 -4.42 -19.81
C ASN A 145 -3.10 -4.34 -18.28
N CYS A 146 -3.28 -5.45 -17.57
CA CYS A 146 -3.23 -5.50 -16.10
C CYS A 146 -2.08 -6.37 -15.57
N LEU A 147 -1.32 -7.04 -16.44
CA LEU A 147 -0.20 -7.89 -16.07
C LEU A 147 1.14 -7.23 -16.40
N SER A 148 2.20 -7.59 -15.69
CA SER A 148 3.57 -7.22 -16.05
C SER A 148 4.06 -8.06 -17.24
N GLY A 149 5.09 -7.58 -17.94
CA GLY A 149 5.58 -8.22 -19.18
C GLY A 149 5.81 -9.72 -19.05
N ASP A 150 6.55 -10.15 -18.04
CA ASP A 150 6.86 -11.58 -17.83
C ASP A 150 5.62 -12.40 -17.46
N PHE A 151 4.81 -11.87 -16.58
CA PHE A 151 3.58 -12.56 -16.17
C PHE A 151 2.53 -12.54 -17.29
N ALA A 152 2.46 -11.47 -18.07
CA ALA A 152 1.61 -11.40 -19.27
C ALA A 152 2.03 -12.46 -20.30
N ALA A 153 3.33 -12.65 -20.53
CA ALA A 153 3.85 -13.68 -21.44
C ALA A 153 3.54 -15.10 -20.95
N GLN A 154 3.61 -15.33 -19.65
CA GLN A 154 3.22 -16.59 -19.02
C GLN A 154 1.71 -16.86 -19.19
N TYR A 155 0.89 -15.87 -18.91
CA TYR A 155 -0.55 -15.97 -19.03
C TYR A 155 -0.98 -16.20 -20.49
N ARG A 156 -0.35 -15.53 -21.45
CA ARG A 156 -0.61 -15.76 -22.89
C ARG A 156 -0.38 -17.22 -23.26
N ARG A 157 0.78 -17.79 -22.89
CA ARG A 157 1.07 -19.21 -23.15
C ARG A 157 0.03 -20.16 -22.54
N PHE A 158 -0.46 -19.83 -21.35
CA PHE A 158 -1.52 -20.59 -20.73
C PHE A 158 -2.83 -20.49 -21.51
N VAL A 159 -3.26 -19.29 -21.90
CA VAL A 159 -4.47 -19.08 -22.70
C VAL A 159 -4.38 -19.82 -24.03
N ASP A 160 -3.23 -19.76 -24.71
CA ASP A 160 -2.99 -20.46 -25.97
C ASP A 160 -3.16 -22.00 -25.83
N GLN A 161 -2.76 -22.57 -24.69
CA GLN A 161 -2.92 -24.00 -24.42
C GLN A 161 -4.38 -24.43 -24.22
N ILE A 162 -5.20 -23.59 -23.58
CA ILE A 162 -6.58 -23.93 -23.24
C ILE A 162 -7.63 -23.43 -24.25
N ALA A 163 -7.26 -22.47 -25.11
CA ALA A 163 -8.22 -21.76 -25.97
C ALA A 163 -8.98 -22.73 -26.90
N ALA A 164 -8.27 -23.63 -27.56
CA ALA A 164 -8.89 -24.57 -28.50
C ALA A 164 -9.90 -25.51 -27.81
N ALA A 165 -9.50 -26.09 -26.68
CA ALA A 165 -10.36 -26.99 -25.91
C ALA A 165 -11.58 -26.27 -25.32
N ASN A 166 -11.39 -25.07 -24.75
CA ASN A 166 -12.49 -24.28 -24.19
C ASN A 166 -13.49 -23.83 -25.25
N LYS A 167 -13.01 -23.44 -26.42
CA LYS A 167 -13.88 -23.10 -27.57
C LYS A 167 -14.66 -24.30 -28.07
N GLN A 168 -14.02 -25.46 -28.20
CA GLN A 168 -14.68 -26.71 -28.63
C GLN A 168 -15.76 -27.15 -27.65
N ALA A 169 -15.46 -27.08 -26.35
CA ALA A 169 -16.39 -27.41 -25.27
C ALA A 169 -17.42 -26.31 -24.99
N LYS A 170 -17.33 -25.16 -25.68
CA LYS A 170 -18.17 -23.98 -25.51
C LYS A 170 -18.23 -23.54 -24.03
N ILE A 171 -17.06 -23.48 -23.38
CA ILE A 171 -16.96 -23.11 -21.97
C ILE A 171 -17.13 -21.59 -21.83
N THR A 172 -18.10 -21.21 -21.02
CA THR A 172 -18.26 -19.85 -20.51
C THR A 172 -17.84 -19.82 -19.05
N ASN A 173 -16.92 -18.94 -18.72
CA ASN A 173 -16.43 -18.72 -17.35
C ASN A 173 -16.75 -17.30 -16.94
N ASP A 174 -17.49 -17.16 -15.85
CA ASP A 174 -17.84 -15.87 -15.27
C ASP A 174 -17.31 -15.79 -13.83
N THR A 175 -16.54 -14.73 -13.54
CA THR A 175 -15.91 -14.56 -12.25
C THR A 175 -16.35 -13.24 -11.62
N GLU A 176 -17.06 -13.35 -10.52
CA GLU A 176 -17.48 -12.26 -9.68
C GLU A 176 -16.51 -12.09 -8.50
N VAL A 177 -16.03 -10.87 -8.30
CA VAL A 177 -15.22 -10.53 -7.14
C VAL A 177 -16.12 -10.17 -5.97
N THR A 178 -16.11 -10.98 -4.92
CA THR A 178 -16.89 -10.78 -3.69
C THR A 178 -16.19 -9.87 -2.69
N GLY A 179 -14.86 -9.75 -2.79
CA GLY A 179 -14.08 -8.87 -1.92
C GLY A 179 -12.63 -8.75 -2.38
N ALA A 180 -12.03 -7.59 -2.08
CA ALA A 180 -10.61 -7.36 -2.30
C ALA A 180 -10.03 -6.52 -1.17
N ALA A 181 -8.85 -6.88 -0.69
CA ALA A 181 -8.13 -6.17 0.37
C ALA A 181 -6.64 -6.09 0.07
N VAL A 182 -6.00 -5.03 0.54
CA VAL A 182 -4.54 -4.90 0.45
C VAL A 182 -3.92 -5.45 1.73
N GLU A 183 -3.15 -6.52 1.60
CA GLU A 183 -2.41 -7.16 2.69
C GLU A 183 -1.19 -6.32 3.07
N SER A 184 -0.45 -5.84 2.07
CA SER A 184 0.71 -4.98 2.30
C SER A 184 0.87 -3.93 1.20
N LEU A 185 1.43 -2.78 1.57
CA LEU A 185 1.78 -1.71 0.64
C LEU A 185 3.11 -1.11 1.09
N SER A 186 4.12 -1.16 0.23
CA SER A 186 5.46 -0.64 0.49
C SER A 186 6.02 0.02 -0.77
N GLY A 187 6.03 1.35 -0.78
CA GLY A 187 6.56 2.14 -1.89
C GLY A 187 5.88 1.80 -3.22
N ARG A 188 6.57 1.05 -4.07
CA ARG A 188 6.10 0.64 -5.41
C ARG A 188 5.56 -0.79 -5.46
N ASP A 189 5.57 -1.50 -4.36
CA ASP A 189 5.15 -2.89 -4.26
C ASP A 189 3.90 -3.01 -3.39
N ALA A 190 2.97 -3.87 -3.79
CA ALA A 190 1.76 -4.14 -3.04
C ALA A 190 1.39 -5.63 -3.14
N VAL A 191 0.76 -6.14 -2.09
CA VAL A 191 0.14 -7.46 -2.09
C VAL A 191 -1.34 -7.29 -1.80
N ALA A 192 -2.17 -7.84 -2.66
CA ALA A 192 -3.62 -7.81 -2.51
C ALA A 192 -4.18 -9.23 -2.46
N ILE A 193 -5.22 -9.42 -1.65
CA ILE A 193 -6.01 -10.64 -1.62
C ILE A 193 -7.37 -10.34 -2.26
N VAL A 194 -7.80 -11.23 -3.15
CA VAL A 194 -9.09 -11.13 -3.86
C VAL A 194 -9.85 -12.41 -3.66
N TYR A 195 -11.10 -12.28 -3.25
CA TYR A 195 -12.05 -13.38 -3.09
C TYR A 195 -13.04 -13.37 -4.24
N THR A 196 -13.34 -14.55 -4.80
CA THR A 196 -14.18 -14.68 -5.99
C THR A 196 -15.14 -15.84 -5.91
N ASN A 197 -16.30 -15.66 -6.56
CA ASN A 197 -17.16 -16.73 -7.00
C ASN A 197 -16.99 -16.89 -8.52
N THR A 198 -16.65 -18.09 -8.95
CA THR A 198 -16.49 -18.38 -10.37
C THR A 198 -17.55 -19.40 -10.78
N THR A 199 -18.32 -19.08 -11.80
CA THR A 199 -19.33 -19.94 -12.41
C THR A 199 -18.85 -20.37 -13.80
N THR A 200 -18.72 -21.67 -14.01
CA THR A 200 -18.35 -22.25 -15.28
C THR A 200 -19.54 -23.02 -15.87
N THR A 201 -19.90 -22.74 -17.10
CA THR A 201 -20.98 -23.45 -17.82
C THR A 201 -20.48 -23.97 -19.17
N SER A 202 -21.03 -25.12 -19.58
CA SER A 202 -20.76 -25.74 -20.88
C SER A 202 -21.94 -26.59 -21.33
N PRO A 203 -22.29 -26.62 -22.59
CA PRO A 203 -23.28 -27.56 -23.14
C PRO A 203 -22.90 -29.02 -22.92
N VAL A 204 -21.59 -29.34 -22.83
CA VAL A 204 -21.07 -30.68 -22.54
C VAL A 204 -21.56 -31.19 -21.18
N THR A 205 -21.69 -30.30 -20.21
CA THR A 205 -22.23 -30.59 -18.87
C THR A 205 -23.75 -30.31 -18.78
N LYS A 206 -24.46 -30.34 -19.88
CA LYS A 206 -25.91 -30.03 -19.97
C LYS A 206 -26.26 -28.66 -19.39
N ASN A 207 -25.30 -27.70 -19.46
CA ASN A 207 -25.41 -26.36 -18.87
C ASN A 207 -25.60 -26.35 -17.34
N ILE A 208 -25.26 -27.42 -16.66
CA ILE A 208 -25.22 -27.44 -15.18
C ILE A 208 -24.03 -26.55 -14.77
N PRO A 209 -24.25 -25.47 -13.99
CA PRO A 209 -23.19 -24.59 -13.60
C PRO A 209 -22.27 -25.24 -12.57
N ALA A 210 -20.97 -25.22 -12.83
CA ALA A 210 -19.96 -25.54 -11.83
C ALA A 210 -19.61 -24.27 -11.04
N LEU A 211 -19.74 -24.30 -9.74
CA LEU A 211 -19.51 -23.17 -8.85
C LEU A 211 -18.23 -23.38 -8.05
N LYS A 212 -17.32 -22.41 -8.12
CA LYS A 212 -16.06 -22.44 -7.36
C LYS A 212 -15.86 -21.15 -6.59
N TYR A 213 -15.58 -21.29 -5.31
CA TYR A 213 -15.08 -20.20 -4.48
C TYR A 213 -13.56 -20.23 -4.46
N LEU A 214 -12.93 -19.14 -4.85
CA LEU A 214 -11.47 -19.05 -4.91
C LEU A 214 -10.99 -17.79 -4.22
N SER A 215 -9.81 -17.87 -3.64
CA SER A 215 -9.09 -16.69 -3.18
C SER A 215 -7.69 -16.66 -3.76
N TYR A 216 -7.28 -15.47 -4.18
CA TYR A 216 -6.01 -15.22 -4.85
C TYR A 216 -5.19 -14.20 -4.08
N ARG A 217 -3.89 -14.44 -3.98
CA ARG A 217 -2.91 -13.43 -3.57
C ARG A 217 -2.20 -12.91 -4.80
N LEU A 218 -2.33 -11.61 -5.05
CA LEU A 218 -1.72 -10.91 -6.17
C LEU A 218 -0.55 -10.08 -5.68
N PHE A 219 0.61 -10.31 -6.27
CA PHE A 219 1.77 -9.46 -6.10
C PHE A 219 1.75 -8.41 -7.20
N MET A 220 1.76 -7.15 -6.81
CA MET A 220 1.58 -6.03 -7.72
C MET A 220 2.74 -5.05 -7.61
N LYS A 221 3.12 -4.47 -8.73
CA LYS A 221 4.15 -3.44 -8.78
C LYS A 221 3.65 -2.21 -9.52
N ARG A 222 4.06 -1.04 -9.02
CA ARG A 222 3.71 0.22 -9.65
C ARG A 222 4.72 0.57 -10.72
N TYR A 223 4.24 0.70 -11.96
CA TYR A 223 4.96 1.22 -13.11
C TYR A 223 4.34 2.56 -13.49
N ASP A 224 5.07 3.64 -13.28
CA ASP A 224 4.57 5.02 -13.41
C ASP A 224 3.30 5.26 -12.58
N ALA A 225 2.18 5.51 -13.23
CA ALA A 225 0.88 5.72 -12.58
C ALA A 225 0.02 4.45 -12.48
N ARG A 226 0.49 3.28 -12.97
CA ARG A 226 -0.30 2.05 -13.09
C ARG A 226 0.22 0.96 -12.17
N TRP A 227 -0.69 0.24 -11.55
CA TRP A 227 -0.39 -0.99 -10.84
C TRP A 227 -0.58 -2.19 -11.77
N LEU A 228 0.43 -3.05 -11.89
CA LEU A 228 0.40 -4.25 -12.70
C LEU A 228 0.65 -5.47 -11.81
N VAL A 229 -0.03 -6.57 -12.12
CA VAL A 229 0.19 -7.86 -11.44
C VAL A 229 1.46 -8.50 -11.98
N THR A 230 2.39 -8.83 -11.10
CA THR A 230 3.66 -9.48 -11.42
C THR A 230 3.64 -10.98 -11.14
N ARG A 231 2.79 -11.41 -10.23
CA ARG A 231 2.60 -12.81 -9.85
C ARG A 231 1.24 -13.00 -9.19
N MET A 232 0.68 -14.18 -9.34
CA MET A 232 -0.56 -14.59 -8.70
C MET A 232 -0.39 -15.98 -8.10
N THR A 233 -0.97 -16.20 -6.91
CA THR A 233 -1.05 -17.53 -6.27
C THR A 233 -2.47 -17.74 -5.76
N THR A 234 -2.98 -18.96 -5.89
CA THR A 234 -4.24 -19.36 -5.26
C THR A 234 -3.98 -19.68 -3.79
N ILE A 235 -4.81 -19.13 -2.90
CA ILE A 235 -4.74 -19.40 -1.47
C ILE A 235 -5.71 -20.51 -1.14
N THR A 236 -6.96 -20.39 -1.62
CA THR A 236 -8.04 -21.35 -1.35
C THR A 236 -8.80 -21.63 -2.63
N SER A 237 -9.18 -22.86 -2.84
CA SER A 237 -10.10 -23.31 -3.89
C SER A 237 -11.10 -24.27 -3.28
N LEU A 238 -12.38 -23.90 -3.32
CA LEU A 238 -13.47 -24.73 -2.83
C LEU A 238 -14.47 -24.95 -3.97
N ASP A 239 -14.72 -26.19 -4.29
CA ASP A 239 -15.72 -26.58 -5.27
C ASP A 239 -17.09 -26.68 -4.58
N LEU A 240 -18.03 -25.85 -5.02
CA LEU A 240 -19.40 -25.78 -4.53
C LEU A 240 -20.38 -26.35 -5.56
N THR A 241 -19.89 -27.04 -6.57
CA THR A 241 -20.73 -27.63 -7.63
C THR A 241 -21.68 -28.66 -7.01
N PRO A 242 -22.99 -28.56 -7.28
CA PRO A 242 -23.94 -29.56 -6.80
C PRO A 242 -23.58 -30.95 -7.33
N GLN A 243 -23.48 -31.91 -6.44
CA GLN A 243 -23.34 -33.32 -6.80
C GLN A 243 -24.72 -33.85 -7.19
N VAL A 244 -24.94 -34.14 -8.49
CA VAL A 244 -26.20 -34.71 -9.02
C VAL A 244 -26.00 -36.16 -9.34
#